data_381849f1d3ccdd95c23dc63ba483ca61
#
_entry.id   381849f1d3ccdd95c23dc63ba483ca61
#
_cell.length_a   1.000
_cell.length_b   1.000
_cell.length_c   1.000
_cell.angle_alpha   90.00
_cell.angle_beta   90.00
_cell.angle_gamma   90.00
#
_symmetry.space_group_name_H-M   'P 1'
#
loop_
_entity.id
_entity.type
_entity.pdbx_description
1 polymer ?
#
loop_
_entity_poly.entity_id
_entity_poly.type
_entity_poly.pdbx_seq_one_letter_code
_entity_poly.pdbx_strand_id
1 'polypeptide(L)'
;MERFYYNCDTMGHYLNYLLLAIVLLCGGGLLRAQEVQVCDVKNPAVGDRNTTTVEISRVECTPKATTLYMEAYNRKQYWMQLDSVLHLHGAVTGRDYPLRRCEGLALGQHVYMPDSGNVSFRLVFPPLDGRDTSFDFMEGGKDGWFIKGVNLKEEREGKLHCRLTGTVEKTTEASRLVLHRYGLDARVKPFISIPVHNGKFEYDLYTDCIEAWQLYLWHDWMEGLFYWAKFLSEDATLHITIPEEGRPKVETDGTENRLMQDVDQRAESIFSPKYELYNARVDTLESEDDYFTPAGKDLYERLRTAETQEEANKIYKQRDSLEKSRRLYSPR
;
A
#
# COMPACT_ATOMS: atom_id res chain seq x y z
N MET A 1 30.66 12.28 92.05
CA MET A 1 29.96 13.15 91.04
C MET A 1 30.75 13.09 89.78
N GLU A 2 30.48 12.07 88.92
CA GLU A 2 31.16 11.86 87.66
C GLU A 2 30.37 12.54 86.54
N ARG A 3 31.04 13.42 85.81
CA ARG A 3 30.47 14.10 84.63
C ARG A 3 30.73 13.23 83.38
N PHE A 4 29.66 12.73 82.79
CA PHE A 4 29.71 12.14 81.42
C PHE A 4 29.85 13.28 80.39
N TYR A 5 31.00 13.37 79.74
CA TYR A 5 31.16 14.14 78.48
C TYR A 5 30.71 13.30 77.32
N TYR A 6 29.57 13.62 76.75
CA TYR A 6 29.19 13.09 75.46
C TYR A 6 29.98 13.79 74.36
N ASN A 7 30.72 13.02 73.62
CA ASN A 7 31.54 13.48 72.52
C ASN A 7 30.66 13.92 71.37
N CYS A 8 30.55 15.23 71.09
CA CYS A 8 29.71 15.83 70.07
C CYS A 8 30.22 15.54 68.62
N ASP A 9 31.48 15.10 68.46
CA ASP A 9 32.11 14.87 67.16
C ASP A 9 31.62 13.58 66.44
N THR A 10 31.23 12.57 67.22
CA THR A 10 30.75 11.30 66.61
C THR A 10 29.37 11.42 65.96
N MET A 11 28.50 12.30 66.48
CA MET A 11 27.14 12.48 65.94
C MET A 11 27.15 13.22 64.60
N GLY A 12 28.10 14.11 64.34
CA GLY A 12 28.31 14.82 63.10
C GLY A 12 28.71 13.87 61.97
N HIS A 13 29.53 12.87 62.24
CA HIS A 13 29.95 11.89 61.25
C HIS A 13 28.79 10.94 60.84
N TYR A 14 27.98 10.49 61.80
CA TYR A 14 26.79 9.65 61.50
C TYR A 14 25.75 10.41 60.68
N LEU A 15 25.55 11.72 60.97
CA LEU A 15 24.62 12.56 60.23
C LEU A 15 25.08 12.76 58.76
N ASN A 16 26.39 12.95 58.58
CA ASN A 16 26.96 13.04 57.18
C ASN A 16 26.89 11.71 56.41
N TYR A 17 27.12 10.57 57.07
CA TYR A 17 26.94 9.26 56.41
C TYR A 17 25.49 8.95 56.13
N LEU A 18 24.55 9.36 56.99
CA LEU A 18 23.11 9.20 56.72
C LEU A 18 22.63 10.10 55.59
N LEU A 19 23.11 11.34 55.49
CA LEU A 19 22.85 12.23 54.36
C LEU A 19 23.46 11.71 53.07
N LEU A 20 24.67 11.16 53.10
CA LEU A 20 25.31 10.54 51.93
C LEU A 20 24.55 9.29 51.46
N ALA A 21 24.05 8.46 52.40
CA ALA A 21 23.24 7.30 52.12
C ALA A 21 21.87 7.68 51.54
N ILE A 22 21.24 8.75 52.02
CA ILE A 22 19.97 9.29 51.49
C ILE A 22 20.19 9.87 50.09
N VAL A 23 21.29 10.58 49.85
CA VAL A 23 21.63 11.10 48.51
C VAL A 23 21.92 9.93 47.51
N LEU A 24 22.57 8.86 47.96
CA LEU A 24 22.79 7.65 47.17
C LEU A 24 21.50 6.86 46.94
N LEU A 25 20.59 6.84 47.91
CA LEU A 25 19.27 6.20 47.77
C LEU A 25 18.27 7.04 46.99
N CYS A 26 18.31 8.36 47.11
CA CYS A 26 17.44 9.27 46.33
C CYS A 26 18.04 9.64 44.97
N GLY A 27 19.38 9.63 44.82
CA GLY A 27 20.08 9.84 43.56
C GLY A 27 20.18 8.59 42.67
N GLY A 28 19.88 7.41 43.25
CA GLY A 28 19.63 6.17 42.51
C GLY A 28 18.26 6.15 41.88
N GLY A 29 17.76 7.29 41.37
CA GLY A 29 16.75 7.26 40.31
C GLY A 29 17.35 6.41 39.23
N LEU A 30 16.84 5.16 39.10
CA LEU A 30 17.14 4.25 38.05
C LEU A 30 17.20 5.05 36.74
N LEU A 31 18.41 5.34 36.28
CA LEU A 31 18.67 5.59 34.88
C LEU A 31 18.22 4.28 34.19
N ARG A 32 16.92 4.09 34.09
CA ARG A 32 16.34 3.09 33.22
C ARG A 32 16.89 3.49 31.86
N ALA A 33 17.91 2.78 31.41
CA ALA A 33 18.38 2.93 30.03
C ALA A 33 17.10 2.92 29.20
N GLN A 34 16.86 4.02 28.47
CA GLN A 34 15.67 4.14 27.67
C GLN A 34 15.74 2.97 26.68
N GLU A 35 14.84 2.02 26.87
CA GLU A 35 14.72 0.90 25.94
C GLU A 35 14.40 1.49 24.58
N VAL A 36 15.21 1.19 23.59
CA VAL A 36 15.00 1.66 22.23
C VAL A 36 14.44 0.54 21.37
N GLN A 37 13.61 0.91 20.42
CA GLN A 37 13.04 -0.05 19.47
C GLN A 37 14.16 -0.65 18.61
N VAL A 38 14.14 -1.97 18.45
CA VAL A 38 15.01 -2.70 17.53
C VAL A 38 14.11 -3.54 16.62
N CYS A 39 14.11 -3.22 15.34
CA CYS A 39 13.25 -3.89 14.37
C CYS A 39 13.81 -3.77 12.95
N ASP A 40 13.37 -4.65 12.07
CA ASP A 40 13.55 -4.58 10.62
C ASP A 40 12.27 -5.08 9.97
N VAL A 41 11.42 -4.13 9.54
CA VAL A 41 10.08 -4.42 9.03
C VAL A 41 10.02 -4.01 7.57
N LYS A 42 9.82 -4.97 6.69
CA LYS A 42 9.58 -4.73 5.26
C LYS A 42 8.09 -4.54 5.02
N ASN A 43 7.75 -3.55 4.20
CA ASN A 43 6.36 -3.23 3.82
C ASN A 43 5.44 -3.14 5.05
N PRO A 44 5.72 -2.23 6.00
CA PRO A 44 4.97 -2.13 7.23
C PRO A 44 3.49 -1.86 6.95
N ALA A 45 2.61 -2.45 7.73
CA ALA A 45 1.18 -2.13 7.67
C ALA A 45 0.97 -0.65 8.04
N VAL A 46 0.10 0.02 7.30
CA VAL A 46 -0.22 1.45 7.44
C VAL A 46 -1.71 1.60 7.71
N GLY A 47 -2.07 2.42 8.70
CA GLY A 47 -3.47 2.67 9.08
C GLY A 47 -4.17 3.68 8.18
N ASP A 48 -3.54 4.83 7.93
CA ASP A 48 -4.10 5.92 7.14
C ASP A 48 -3.01 6.72 6.43
N ARG A 49 -3.36 7.35 5.32
CA ARG A 49 -2.46 8.25 4.56
C ARG A 49 -3.23 9.23 3.68
N ASN A 50 -2.67 10.40 3.45
CA ASN A 50 -3.23 11.40 2.53
C ASN A 50 -2.46 11.49 1.19
N THR A 51 -1.48 10.64 0.97
CA THR A 51 -0.66 10.64 -0.25
C THR A 51 -0.45 9.22 -0.78
N THR A 52 -0.36 9.10 -2.09
CA THR A 52 0.10 7.90 -2.80
C THR A 52 1.42 8.16 -3.53
N THR A 53 1.97 9.38 -3.40
CA THR A 53 3.22 9.77 -4.04
C THR A 53 4.44 9.22 -3.31
N VAL A 54 4.38 9.11 -1.99
CA VAL A 54 5.46 8.54 -1.18
C VAL A 54 4.95 7.37 -0.35
N GLU A 55 5.79 6.35 -0.20
CA GLU A 55 5.49 5.13 0.55
C GLU A 55 6.70 4.69 1.37
N ILE A 56 6.44 4.00 2.48
CA ILE A 56 7.47 3.40 3.32
C ILE A 56 7.61 1.93 2.92
N SER A 57 8.71 1.59 2.26
CA SER A 57 8.98 0.22 1.82
C SER A 57 9.65 -0.63 2.91
N ARG A 58 10.37 0.00 3.86
CA ARG A 58 11.02 -0.69 4.98
C ARG A 58 11.29 0.27 6.13
N VAL A 59 11.20 -0.22 7.35
CA VAL A 59 11.61 0.48 8.57
C VAL A 59 12.69 -0.33 9.27
N GLU A 60 13.84 0.29 9.51
CA GLU A 60 14.94 -0.29 10.27
C GLU A 60 15.14 0.50 11.56
N CYS A 61 14.92 -0.12 12.71
CA CYS A 61 15.15 0.46 14.02
C CYS A 61 16.42 -0.11 14.64
N THR A 62 17.32 0.76 15.01
CA THR A 62 18.57 0.43 15.71
C THR A 62 18.71 1.27 16.97
N PRO A 63 19.62 0.92 17.91
CA PRO A 63 19.91 1.76 19.07
C PRO A 63 20.42 3.18 18.74
N LYS A 64 20.83 3.43 17.49
CA LYS A 64 21.41 4.70 17.07
C LYS A 64 20.45 5.56 16.25
N ALA A 65 19.53 4.92 15.52
CA ALA A 65 18.64 5.61 14.58
C ALA A 65 17.45 4.73 14.17
N THR A 66 16.38 5.39 13.75
CA THR A 66 15.30 4.80 12.96
C THR A 66 15.45 5.27 11.52
N THR A 67 15.56 4.32 10.59
CA THR A 67 15.72 4.60 9.16
C THR A 67 14.47 4.15 8.41
N LEU A 68 13.83 5.09 7.69
CA LEU A 68 12.77 4.78 6.75
C LEU A 68 13.37 4.67 5.35
N TYR A 69 13.12 3.56 4.68
CA TYR A 69 13.36 3.38 3.26
C TYR A 69 12.08 3.77 2.53
N MET A 70 12.21 4.79 1.70
CA MET A 70 11.08 5.46 1.05
C MET A 70 11.12 5.22 -0.46
N GLU A 71 9.95 5.08 -1.03
CA GLU A 71 9.73 5.08 -2.48
C GLU A 71 8.85 6.28 -2.84
N ALA A 72 9.29 7.06 -3.82
CA ALA A 72 8.48 8.12 -4.39
C ALA A 72 8.06 7.78 -5.82
N TYR A 73 6.80 8.03 -6.16
CA TYR A 73 6.22 7.70 -7.45
C TYR A 73 5.53 8.91 -8.06
N ASN A 74 5.82 9.20 -9.33
CA ASN A 74 5.07 10.14 -10.14
C ASN A 74 5.28 9.80 -11.62
N ARG A 75 4.59 10.46 -12.54
CA ARG A 75 4.82 10.34 -13.97
C ARG A 75 6.23 10.81 -14.30
N LYS A 76 6.86 10.19 -15.30
CA LYS A 76 8.17 10.65 -15.81
C LYS A 76 8.14 12.14 -16.11
N GLN A 77 9.24 12.84 -15.79
CA GLN A 77 9.41 14.28 -15.96
C GLN A 77 8.47 15.17 -15.11
N TYR A 78 7.49 14.60 -14.38
CA TYR A 78 6.77 15.33 -13.34
C TYR A 78 7.66 15.44 -12.10
N TRP A 79 7.38 16.39 -11.26
CA TRP A 79 8.12 16.60 -10.02
C TRP A 79 7.33 16.20 -8.78
N MET A 80 8.05 15.95 -7.73
CA MET A 80 7.54 15.91 -6.37
C MET A 80 8.43 16.78 -5.49
N GLN A 81 7.92 17.18 -4.35
CA GLN A 81 8.69 17.91 -3.34
C GLN A 81 8.32 17.33 -1.97
N LEU A 82 9.31 17.04 -1.16
CA LEU A 82 9.16 16.67 0.22
C LEU A 82 9.76 17.80 1.07
N ASP A 83 9.01 18.30 2.06
CA ASP A 83 9.47 19.38 2.93
C ASP A 83 10.69 18.95 3.75
N SER A 84 11.44 19.92 4.23
CA SER A 84 12.55 19.70 5.16
C SER A 84 12.09 19.50 6.60
N VAL A 85 10.87 19.89 6.93
CA VAL A 85 10.27 19.73 8.27
C VAL A 85 9.52 18.41 8.35
N LEU A 86 10.23 17.35 8.70
CA LEU A 86 9.70 16.00 8.82
C LEU A 86 9.93 15.47 10.22
N HIS A 87 8.98 14.73 10.76
CA HIS A 87 9.11 14.04 12.05
C HIS A 87 8.33 12.73 12.08
N LEU A 88 8.73 11.85 13.00
CA LEU A 88 7.91 10.72 13.41
C LEU A 88 7.23 11.08 14.72
N HIS A 89 5.97 10.71 14.86
CA HIS A 89 5.21 10.84 16.11
C HIS A 89 4.97 9.45 16.70
N GLY A 90 5.55 9.17 17.86
CA GLY A 90 5.42 7.87 18.52
C GLY A 90 4.01 7.68 19.08
N ALA A 91 3.35 6.59 18.67
CA ALA A 91 1.94 6.36 18.99
C ALA A 91 1.65 6.13 20.48
N VAL A 92 2.59 5.57 21.23
CA VAL A 92 2.45 5.28 22.67
C VAL A 92 3.03 6.38 23.52
N THR A 93 4.20 6.90 23.15
CA THR A 93 4.92 7.90 23.95
C THR A 93 4.44 9.33 23.68
N GLY A 94 3.82 9.59 22.53
CA GLY A 94 3.46 10.93 22.07
C GLY A 94 4.68 11.81 21.77
N ARG A 95 5.86 11.22 21.60
CA ARG A 95 7.10 11.95 21.30
C ARG A 95 7.25 12.22 19.83
N ASP A 96 7.78 13.40 19.51
CA ASP A 96 8.21 13.74 18.16
C ASP A 96 9.71 13.47 18.00
N TYR A 97 10.04 12.80 16.91
CA TYR A 97 11.39 12.46 16.49
C TYR A 97 11.69 13.22 15.19
N PRO A 98 12.34 14.40 15.26
CA PRO A 98 12.60 15.21 14.07
C PRO A 98 13.61 14.53 13.16
N LEU A 99 13.48 14.78 11.85
CA LEU A 99 14.40 14.28 10.83
C LEU A 99 15.84 14.74 11.13
N ARG A 100 16.78 13.81 11.06
CA ARG A 100 18.22 14.10 11.19
C ARG A 100 18.90 14.33 9.85
N ARG A 101 18.57 13.48 8.87
CA ARG A 101 19.12 13.58 7.51
C ARG A 101 18.26 12.85 6.49
N CYS A 102 18.35 13.28 5.26
CA CYS A 102 17.82 12.60 4.08
C CYS A 102 18.98 12.15 3.19
N GLU A 103 18.87 10.96 2.61
CA GLU A 103 19.85 10.39 1.70
C GLU A 103 19.15 9.98 0.40
N GLY A 104 19.64 10.47 -0.72
CA GLY A 104 19.12 10.14 -2.06
C GLY A 104 18.03 11.09 -2.57
N LEU A 105 17.59 12.10 -1.76
CA LEU A 105 16.61 13.10 -2.18
C LEU A 105 16.99 14.48 -1.66
N ALA A 106 16.77 15.53 -2.45
CA ALA A 106 16.92 16.92 -2.01
C ALA A 106 15.59 17.42 -1.42
N LEU A 107 15.58 17.70 -0.11
CA LEU A 107 14.42 18.22 0.60
C LEU A 107 14.14 19.69 0.26
N GLY A 108 12.87 20.08 0.26
CA GLY A 108 12.44 21.46 -0.01
C GLY A 108 12.64 21.89 -1.47
N GLN A 109 12.99 20.99 -2.38
CA GLN A 109 13.23 21.27 -3.79
C GLN A 109 12.37 20.38 -4.68
N HIS A 110 12.10 20.83 -5.91
CA HIS A 110 11.47 20.00 -6.91
C HIS A 110 12.43 18.89 -7.36
N VAL A 111 12.04 17.65 -7.18
CA VAL A 111 12.75 16.47 -7.67
C VAL A 111 11.96 15.89 -8.84
N TYR A 112 12.54 15.96 -10.03
CA TYR A 112 11.91 15.46 -11.24
C TYR A 112 12.09 13.94 -11.35
N MET A 113 11.00 13.24 -11.67
CA MET A 113 11.01 11.78 -11.80
C MET A 113 11.80 11.35 -13.03
N PRO A 114 12.65 10.32 -12.88
CA PRO A 114 13.30 9.66 -14.00
C PRO A 114 12.27 8.97 -14.90
N ASP A 115 12.72 8.38 -16.01
CA ASP A 115 11.85 7.64 -16.93
C ASP A 115 11.15 6.45 -16.28
N SER A 116 11.72 5.88 -15.20
CA SER A 116 11.08 4.84 -14.39
C SER A 116 9.87 5.33 -13.59
N GLY A 117 9.71 6.65 -13.41
CA GLY A 117 8.66 7.21 -12.54
C GLY A 117 8.82 6.93 -11.06
N ASN A 118 10.01 6.44 -10.63
CA ASN A 118 10.29 6.06 -9.24
C ASN A 118 11.64 6.61 -8.78
N VAL A 119 11.68 7.06 -7.53
CA VAL A 119 12.92 7.46 -6.82
C VAL A 119 12.92 6.84 -5.44
N SER A 120 13.97 6.08 -5.12
CA SER A 120 14.19 5.51 -3.79
C SER A 120 15.12 6.42 -2.98
N PHE A 121 14.79 6.65 -1.71
CA PHE A 121 15.58 7.49 -0.80
C PHE A 121 15.43 7.00 0.65
N ARG A 122 16.23 7.55 1.56
CA ARG A 122 16.20 7.20 2.97
C ARG A 122 16.05 8.42 3.85
N LEU A 123 15.23 8.29 4.89
CA LEU A 123 15.05 9.28 5.95
C LEU A 123 15.55 8.71 7.27
N VAL A 124 16.44 9.41 7.95
CA VAL A 124 17.06 8.96 9.19
C VAL A 124 16.63 9.85 10.34
N PHE A 125 16.01 9.23 11.34
CA PHE A 125 15.48 9.86 12.55
C PHE A 125 16.25 9.42 13.81
N PRO A 126 16.03 10.07 14.96
CA PRO A 126 16.47 9.53 16.24
C PRO A 126 15.92 8.11 16.49
N PRO A 127 16.56 7.30 17.35
CA PRO A 127 16.02 6.00 17.73
C PRO A 127 14.65 6.17 18.39
N LEU A 128 13.67 5.36 17.98
CA LEU A 128 12.35 5.31 18.60
C LEU A 128 12.45 4.70 20.00
N ASP A 129 11.60 5.16 20.91
CA ASP A 129 11.40 4.56 22.24
C ASP A 129 10.89 3.12 22.09
N GLY A 130 11.40 2.18 22.87
CA GLY A 130 11.03 0.76 22.81
C GLY A 130 9.54 0.47 23.05
N ARG A 131 8.81 1.45 23.63
CA ARG A 131 7.35 1.38 23.83
C ARG A 131 6.56 1.71 22.58
N ASP A 132 7.13 2.48 21.65
CA ASP A 132 6.45 2.86 20.40
C ASP A 132 6.45 1.69 19.43
N THR A 133 5.40 0.90 19.47
CA THR A 133 5.18 -0.24 18.55
C THR A 133 4.61 0.18 17.19
N SER A 134 4.25 1.44 17.07
CA SER A 134 3.85 2.11 15.83
C SER A 134 4.15 3.60 15.91
N PHE A 135 4.17 4.27 14.77
CA PHE A 135 4.38 5.71 14.67
C PHE A 135 3.61 6.31 13.50
N ASP A 136 3.46 7.61 13.51
CA ASP A 136 2.99 8.40 12.37
C ASP A 136 4.19 9.11 11.73
N PHE A 137 4.30 9.06 10.41
CA PHE A 137 5.19 9.90 9.62
C PHE A 137 4.44 11.16 9.22
N MET A 138 5.01 12.31 9.53
CA MET A 138 4.37 13.62 9.34
C MET A 138 5.31 14.58 8.64
N GLU A 139 4.81 15.22 7.59
CA GLU A 139 5.41 16.40 6.98
C GLU A 139 4.86 17.65 7.65
N GLY A 140 5.71 18.65 7.87
CA GLY A 140 5.30 19.92 8.45
C GLY A 140 4.35 20.71 7.56
N GLY A 141 3.55 21.59 8.18
CA GLY A 141 2.64 22.46 7.46
C GLY A 141 1.19 21.99 7.47
N LYS A 142 0.28 22.87 7.01
CA LYS A 142 -1.17 22.62 7.07
C LYS A 142 -1.62 21.54 6.08
N ASP A 143 -0.95 21.46 4.93
CA ASP A 143 -1.27 20.54 3.83
C ASP A 143 -0.17 19.51 3.61
N GLY A 144 0.67 19.28 4.66
CA GLY A 144 1.76 18.29 4.62
C GLY A 144 1.27 16.86 4.44
N TRP A 145 2.10 16.05 3.84
CA TRP A 145 1.82 14.62 3.69
C TRP A 145 1.96 13.88 5.02
N PHE A 146 1.12 12.88 5.19
CA PHE A 146 1.22 11.97 6.33
C PHE A 146 1.01 10.51 5.93
N ILE A 147 1.67 9.63 6.71
CA ILE A 147 1.45 8.18 6.71
C ILE A 147 1.34 7.79 8.17
N LYS A 148 0.14 7.42 8.63
CA LYS A 148 -0.18 7.17 10.04
C LYS A 148 -0.34 5.69 10.36
N GLY A 149 -0.09 5.34 11.61
CA GLY A 149 -0.25 3.97 12.09
C GLY A 149 0.73 3.01 11.44
N VAL A 150 1.97 3.45 11.18
CA VAL A 150 3.03 2.59 10.64
C VAL A 150 3.39 1.57 11.71
N ASN A 151 3.04 0.31 11.49
CA ASN A 151 3.20 -0.76 12.48
C ASN A 151 4.60 -1.36 12.42
N LEU A 152 5.27 -1.45 13.57
CA LEU A 152 6.60 -2.05 13.74
C LEU A 152 6.56 -3.51 14.21
N LYS A 153 5.37 -4.03 14.52
CA LYS A 153 5.18 -5.43 14.88
C LYS A 153 4.60 -6.16 13.68
N GLU A 154 5.35 -7.10 13.18
CA GLU A 154 4.83 -8.07 12.23
C GLU A 154 4.11 -9.16 13.02
N GLU A 155 2.78 -9.13 13.04
CA GLU A 155 1.98 -10.23 13.56
C GLU A 155 1.95 -11.36 12.53
N ARG A 156 2.91 -12.28 12.63
CA ARG A 156 3.05 -13.42 11.71
C ARG A 156 2.54 -14.72 12.33
N GLU A 157 2.46 -14.79 13.66
CA GLU A 157 2.05 -16.00 14.38
C GLU A 157 0.58 -16.34 14.06
N GLY A 158 0.36 -17.57 13.60
CA GLY A 158 -0.97 -18.06 13.23
C GLY A 158 -1.53 -17.56 11.91
N LYS A 159 -0.78 -16.77 11.13
CA LYS A 159 -1.20 -16.30 9.80
C LYS A 159 -0.68 -17.19 8.68
N LEU A 160 -1.47 -17.29 7.61
CA LEU A 160 -1.02 -17.86 6.35
C LEU A 160 0.04 -16.95 5.71
N HIS A 161 1.08 -17.54 5.16
CA HIS A 161 2.16 -16.83 4.48
C HIS A 161 2.13 -17.10 2.98
N CYS A 162 1.65 -16.14 2.22
CA CYS A 162 1.65 -16.18 0.77
C CYS A 162 2.82 -15.35 0.23
N ARG A 163 3.84 -16.01 -0.32
CA ARG A 163 4.98 -15.31 -0.92
C ARG A 163 4.72 -15.01 -2.39
N LEU A 164 4.68 -13.73 -2.73
CA LEU A 164 4.54 -13.26 -4.09
C LEU A 164 5.92 -12.92 -4.65
N THR A 165 6.24 -13.44 -5.81
CA THR A 165 7.44 -13.09 -6.60
C THR A 165 7.03 -12.92 -8.04
N GLY A 166 7.78 -12.19 -8.85
CA GLY A 166 7.46 -12.17 -10.26
C GLY A 166 8.25 -11.19 -11.09
N THR A 167 7.84 -11.13 -12.35
CA THR A 167 8.44 -10.29 -13.38
C THR A 167 7.39 -9.45 -14.08
N VAL A 168 7.78 -8.23 -14.45
CA VAL A 168 6.98 -7.31 -15.24
C VAL A 168 7.74 -7.01 -16.52
N GLU A 169 7.18 -7.45 -17.66
CA GLU A 169 7.79 -7.28 -18.98
C GLU A 169 7.53 -5.90 -19.57
N LYS A 170 6.46 -5.21 -19.16
CA LYS A 170 6.18 -3.80 -19.48
C LYS A 170 7.17 -2.87 -18.79
N THR A 171 8.36 -2.72 -19.33
CA THR A 171 9.49 -2.06 -18.66
C THR A 171 9.39 -0.54 -18.55
N THR A 172 8.60 0.12 -19.39
CA THR A 172 8.56 1.59 -19.49
C THR A 172 7.61 2.28 -18.51
N GLU A 173 6.65 1.55 -17.90
CA GLU A 173 5.58 2.13 -17.08
C GLU A 173 5.42 1.45 -15.72
N ALA A 174 6.18 0.40 -15.47
CA ALA A 174 6.04 -0.43 -14.28
C ALA A 174 6.97 0.01 -13.16
N SER A 175 6.62 1.07 -12.42
CA SER A 175 7.34 1.45 -11.21
C SER A 175 6.81 0.74 -9.96
N ARG A 176 5.54 0.33 -9.96
CA ARG A 176 4.89 -0.39 -8.84
C ARG A 176 3.65 -1.16 -9.26
N LEU A 177 3.26 -2.11 -8.42
CA LEU A 177 2.02 -2.87 -8.48
C LEU A 177 1.07 -2.42 -7.37
N VAL A 178 -0.21 -2.62 -7.60
CA VAL A 178 -1.29 -2.44 -6.61
C VAL A 178 -1.86 -3.79 -6.27
N LEU A 179 -1.82 -4.13 -4.99
CA LEU A 179 -2.40 -5.34 -4.45
C LEU A 179 -3.58 -4.99 -3.54
N HIS A 180 -4.74 -5.57 -3.79
CA HIS A 180 -5.91 -5.40 -2.93
C HIS A 180 -6.80 -6.66 -2.92
N ARG A 181 -7.66 -6.76 -1.92
CA ARG A 181 -8.62 -7.87 -1.81
C ARG A 181 -9.64 -7.82 -2.94
N TYR A 182 -9.96 -8.99 -3.48
CA TYR A 182 -11.01 -9.12 -4.48
C TYR A 182 -12.37 -8.65 -3.94
N GLY A 183 -13.13 -7.92 -4.75
CA GLY A 183 -14.48 -7.45 -4.40
C GLY A 183 -14.51 -6.23 -3.46
N LEU A 184 -13.37 -5.73 -2.97
CA LEU A 184 -13.32 -4.44 -2.26
C LEU A 184 -13.10 -3.30 -3.24
N ASP A 185 -13.77 -2.17 -3.01
CA ASP A 185 -13.49 -0.96 -3.77
C ASP A 185 -12.15 -0.36 -3.32
N ALA A 186 -11.13 -0.58 -4.13
CA ALA A 186 -9.77 -0.09 -3.86
C ALA A 186 -9.66 1.44 -3.83
N ARG A 187 -10.66 2.17 -4.31
CA ARG A 187 -10.73 3.64 -4.20
C ARG A 187 -11.10 4.09 -2.79
N VAL A 188 -11.75 3.22 -2.03
CA VAL A 188 -12.24 3.51 -0.66
C VAL A 188 -11.37 2.85 0.40
N LYS A 189 -10.69 1.75 0.07
CA LYS A 189 -9.85 0.98 1.00
C LYS A 189 -8.38 1.15 0.68
N PRO A 190 -7.50 1.16 1.69
CA PRO A 190 -6.07 1.18 1.44
C PRO A 190 -5.68 -0.04 0.61
N PHE A 191 -4.93 0.19 -0.44
CA PHE A 191 -4.27 -0.85 -1.20
C PHE A 191 -2.81 -1.01 -0.72
N ILE A 192 -2.24 -2.16 -1.00
CA ILE A 192 -0.81 -2.42 -0.78
C ILE A 192 -0.08 -2.06 -2.05
N SER A 193 0.97 -1.26 -1.93
CA SER A 193 1.85 -0.91 -3.04
C SER A 193 3.10 -1.77 -2.99
N ILE A 194 3.44 -2.39 -4.12
CA ILE A 194 4.63 -3.25 -4.25
C ILE A 194 5.55 -2.62 -5.28
N PRO A 195 6.76 -2.18 -4.89
CA PRO A 195 7.72 -1.60 -5.83
C PRO A 195 8.21 -2.63 -6.83
N VAL A 196 8.45 -2.18 -8.08
CA VAL A 196 9.05 -2.96 -9.15
C VAL A 196 10.44 -2.43 -9.42
N HIS A 197 11.47 -3.24 -9.20
CA HIS A 197 12.86 -2.89 -9.44
C HIS A 197 13.44 -3.75 -10.56
N ASN A 198 13.90 -3.12 -11.63
CA ASN A 198 14.46 -3.81 -12.80
C ASN A 198 13.52 -4.90 -13.34
N GLY A 199 12.22 -4.61 -13.44
CA GLY A 199 11.21 -5.54 -13.92
C GLY A 199 10.92 -6.71 -12.98
N LYS A 200 11.33 -6.66 -11.70
CA LYS A 200 11.09 -7.71 -10.71
C LYS A 200 10.43 -7.16 -9.47
N PHE A 201 9.67 -8.00 -8.80
CA PHE A 201 9.05 -7.69 -7.52
C PHE A 201 9.03 -8.91 -6.59
N GLU A 202 8.96 -8.65 -5.30
CA GLU A 202 8.68 -9.63 -4.25
C GLU A 202 7.83 -8.99 -3.16
N TYR A 203 6.94 -9.78 -2.54
CA TYR A 203 6.13 -9.35 -1.43
C TYR A 203 5.71 -10.55 -0.57
N ASP A 204 5.80 -10.41 0.75
CA ASP A 204 5.32 -11.40 1.71
C ASP A 204 3.95 -10.95 2.24
N LEU A 205 2.88 -11.62 1.82
CA LEU A 205 1.51 -11.35 2.24
C LEU A 205 1.13 -12.29 3.39
N TYR A 206 0.70 -11.71 4.52
CA TYR A 206 0.20 -12.45 5.67
C TYR A 206 -1.29 -12.21 5.85
N THR A 207 -2.09 -13.29 5.92
CA THR A 207 -3.55 -13.22 6.05
C THR A 207 -4.05 -14.19 7.14
N ASP A 208 -5.20 -13.87 7.73
CA ASP A 208 -5.80 -14.70 8.77
C ASP A 208 -6.49 -15.94 8.19
N CYS A 209 -6.87 -15.90 6.93
CA CYS A 209 -7.53 -16.99 6.22
C CYS A 209 -7.24 -16.88 4.72
N ILE A 210 -7.63 -17.91 3.97
CA ILE A 210 -7.54 -17.90 2.51
C ILE A 210 -8.54 -16.89 1.97
N GLU A 211 -8.03 -15.91 1.21
CA GLU A 211 -8.79 -14.82 0.62
C GLU A 211 -8.40 -14.62 -0.83
N ALA A 212 -9.34 -14.12 -1.64
CA ALA A 212 -9.05 -13.76 -3.01
C ALA A 212 -8.45 -12.35 -3.10
N TRP A 213 -7.38 -12.26 -3.84
CA TRP A 213 -6.62 -11.02 -4.06
C TRP A 213 -6.45 -10.73 -5.55
N GLN A 214 -6.21 -9.44 -5.86
CA GLN A 214 -5.95 -8.94 -7.20
C GLN A 214 -4.68 -8.10 -7.21
N LEU A 215 -3.81 -8.35 -8.19
CA LEU A 215 -2.57 -7.61 -8.41
C LEU A 215 -2.63 -6.94 -9.78
N TYR A 216 -2.41 -5.62 -9.80
CA TYR A 216 -2.45 -4.77 -10.99
C TYR A 216 -1.14 -4.05 -11.18
N LEU A 217 -0.83 -3.69 -12.41
CA LEU A 217 0.07 -2.56 -12.64
C LEU A 217 -0.60 -1.26 -12.18
N TRP A 218 0.16 -0.37 -11.55
CA TRP A 218 -0.36 0.94 -11.12
C TRP A 218 -0.99 1.72 -12.27
N HIS A 219 -0.33 1.75 -13.42
CA HIS A 219 -0.84 2.44 -14.62
C HIS A 219 -2.18 1.87 -15.07
N ASP A 220 -2.27 0.56 -15.25
CA ASP A 220 -3.48 -0.12 -15.67
C ASP A 220 -4.64 0.13 -14.68
N TRP A 221 -4.34 0.12 -13.39
CA TRP A 221 -5.33 0.38 -12.35
C TRP A 221 -5.85 1.84 -12.38
N MET A 222 -4.96 2.83 -12.62
CA MET A 222 -5.34 4.24 -12.71
C MET A 222 -6.18 4.55 -13.95
N GLU A 223 -5.97 3.82 -15.04
CA GLU A 223 -6.73 3.98 -16.28
C GLU A 223 -7.99 3.11 -16.34
N GLY A 224 -8.24 2.30 -15.31
CA GLY A 224 -9.40 1.40 -15.25
C GLY A 224 -9.30 0.22 -16.21
N LEU A 225 -8.07 -0.17 -16.57
CA LEU A 225 -7.82 -1.36 -17.39
C LEU A 225 -7.95 -2.61 -16.52
N PHE A 226 -8.54 -3.67 -17.10
CA PHE A 226 -8.90 -4.88 -16.36
C PHE A 226 -7.90 -6.04 -16.54
N TYR A 227 -6.62 -5.74 -16.62
CA TYR A 227 -5.54 -6.72 -16.67
C TYR A 227 -4.93 -6.94 -15.29
N TRP A 228 -5.41 -7.96 -14.57
CA TRP A 228 -4.93 -8.27 -13.23
C TRP A 228 -4.60 -9.75 -13.07
N ALA A 229 -3.67 -10.05 -12.15
CA ALA A 229 -3.49 -11.38 -11.62
C ALA A 229 -4.45 -11.61 -10.46
N LYS A 230 -5.26 -12.68 -10.52
CA LYS A 230 -6.12 -13.13 -9.42
C LYS A 230 -5.49 -14.35 -8.77
N PHE A 231 -5.46 -14.36 -7.45
CA PHE A 231 -4.94 -15.49 -6.68
C PHE A 231 -5.61 -15.58 -5.30
N LEU A 232 -5.39 -16.71 -4.63
CA LEU A 232 -5.80 -16.97 -3.25
C LEU A 232 -4.57 -16.88 -2.33
N SER A 233 -4.72 -16.21 -1.17
CA SER A 233 -3.68 -16.12 -0.14
C SER A 233 -3.62 -17.40 0.67
N GLU A 234 -2.88 -18.39 0.22
CA GLU A 234 -2.59 -19.65 0.93
C GLU A 234 -1.11 -19.73 1.32
N ASP A 235 -0.72 -20.68 2.17
CA ASP A 235 0.68 -20.99 2.47
C ASP A 235 1.38 -21.57 1.23
N ALA A 236 1.82 -20.66 0.36
CA ALA A 236 2.42 -21.04 -0.90
C ALA A 236 3.31 -19.93 -1.47
N THR A 237 4.14 -20.29 -2.44
CA THR A 237 4.85 -19.33 -3.28
C THR A 237 4.13 -19.19 -4.61
N LEU A 238 3.84 -17.93 -4.99
CA LEU A 238 3.27 -17.58 -6.28
C LEU A 238 4.33 -16.85 -7.10
N HIS A 239 4.55 -17.32 -8.33
CA HIS A 239 5.34 -16.60 -9.31
C HIS A 239 4.41 -15.99 -10.35
N ILE A 240 4.39 -14.65 -10.43
CA ILE A 240 3.45 -13.91 -11.29
C ILE A 240 4.24 -13.22 -12.39
N THR A 241 3.95 -13.56 -13.63
CA THR A 241 4.49 -12.88 -14.81
C THR A 241 3.44 -11.94 -15.37
N ILE A 242 3.76 -10.66 -15.44
CA ILE A 242 2.94 -9.64 -16.09
C ILE A 242 3.56 -9.38 -17.47
N PRO A 243 2.98 -9.91 -18.55
CA PRO A 243 3.53 -9.79 -19.90
C PRO A 243 3.36 -8.38 -20.45
N GLU A 244 4.06 -8.07 -21.53
CA GLU A 244 3.88 -6.80 -22.27
C GLU A 244 2.45 -6.69 -22.82
N GLU A 245 1.92 -7.79 -23.34
CA GLU A 245 0.55 -7.89 -23.83
C GLU A 245 -0.16 -9.12 -23.26
N GLY A 246 -1.47 -8.99 -23.05
CA GLY A 246 -2.32 -10.07 -22.56
C GLY A 246 -2.48 -10.12 -21.05
N ARG A 247 -2.95 -11.27 -20.55
CA ARG A 247 -3.28 -11.46 -19.13
C ARG A 247 -2.06 -11.93 -18.34
N PRO A 248 -1.89 -11.46 -17.07
CA PRO A 248 -0.90 -11.99 -16.17
C PRO A 248 -1.04 -13.51 -15.98
N LYS A 249 0.11 -14.18 -15.82
CA LYS A 249 0.18 -15.63 -15.53
C LYS A 249 0.59 -15.83 -14.09
N VAL A 250 -0.05 -16.78 -13.41
CA VAL A 250 0.25 -17.15 -12.04
C VAL A 250 0.68 -18.60 -12.01
N GLU A 251 1.93 -18.86 -11.64
CA GLU A 251 2.48 -20.19 -11.37
C GLU A 251 2.57 -20.38 -9.86
N THR A 252 2.22 -21.55 -9.34
CA THR A 252 2.13 -21.78 -7.91
C THR A 252 2.35 -23.25 -7.55
N ASP A 253 2.88 -23.47 -6.35
CA ASP A 253 2.90 -24.77 -5.66
C ASP A 253 1.67 -25.00 -4.76
N GLY A 254 0.84 -23.94 -4.57
CA GLY A 254 -0.35 -23.97 -3.74
C GLY A 254 -1.49 -24.82 -4.31
N THR A 255 -2.24 -25.48 -3.44
CA THR A 255 -3.32 -26.37 -3.82
C THR A 255 -4.58 -25.62 -4.24
N GLU A 256 -4.95 -24.58 -3.47
CA GLU A 256 -6.17 -23.80 -3.69
C GLU A 256 -6.09 -22.97 -4.97
N ASN A 257 -4.93 -22.37 -5.23
CA ASN A 257 -4.70 -21.64 -6.45
C ASN A 257 -4.72 -22.54 -7.69
N ARG A 258 -4.15 -23.77 -7.61
CA ARG A 258 -4.25 -24.73 -8.72
C ARG A 258 -5.69 -25.17 -8.96
N LEU A 259 -6.46 -25.41 -7.88
CA LEU A 259 -7.87 -25.75 -8.01
C LEU A 259 -8.68 -24.60 -8.65
N MET A 260 -8.41 -23.36 -8.23
CA MET A 260 -9.05 -22.19 -8.85
C MET A 260 -8.72 -22.08 -10.34
N GLN A 261 -7.44 -22.28 -10.71
CA GLN A 261 -7.02 -22.27 -12.13
C GLN A 261 -7.69 -23.37 -12.95
N ASP A 262 -7.81 -24.58 -12.40
CA ASP A 262 -8.51 -25.69 -13.05
C ASP A 262 -10.00 -25.38 -13.29
N VAL A 263 -10.65 -24.75 -12.31
CA VAL A 263 -12.06 -24.32 -12.44
C VAL A 263 -12.19 -23.23 -13.49
N ASP A 264 -11.32 -22.21 -13.46
CA ASP A 264 -11.32 -21.11 -14.44
C ASP A 264 -11.07 -21.65 -15.87
N GLN A 265 -10.10 -22.56 -16.04
CA GLN A 265 -9.81 -23.19 -17.34
C GLN A 265 -10.99 -24.03 -17.86
N ARG A 266 -11.66 -24.78 -16.98
CA ARG A 266 -12.87 -25.54 -17.36
C ARG A 266 -14.01 -24.58 -17.75
N ALA A 267 -14.23 -23.52 -16.97
CA ALA A 267 -15.23 -22.52 -17.30
C ALA A 267 -14.94 -21.86 -18.66
N GLU A 268 -13.69 -21.47 -18.92
CA GLU A 268 -13.26 -20.91 -20.18
C GLU A 268 -13.50 -21.87 -21.34
N SER A 269 -13.12 -23.14 -21.22
CA SER A 269 -13.34 -24.17 -22.26
C SER A 269 -14.82 -24.38 -22.61
N ILE A 270 -15.73 -24.18 -21.65
CA ILE A 270 -17.18 -24.33 -21.85
C ILE A 270 -17.81 -23.06 -22.43
N PHE A 271 -17.39 -21.90 -21.95
CA PHE A 271 -18.07 -20.63 -22.25
C PHE A 271 -17.46 -19.89 -23.43
N SER A 272 -16.13 -19.92 -23.63
CA SER A 272 -15.48 -19.17 -24.71
C SER A 272 -16.02 -19.52 -26.09
N PRO A 273 -16.24 -20.81 -26.49
CA PRO A 273 -16.82 -21.13 -27.78
C PRO A 273 -18.24 -20.58 -27.97
N LYS A 274 -18.99 -20.47 -26.84
CA LYS A 274 -20.36 -19.91 -26.90
C LYS A 274 -20.33 -18.40 -27.08
N TYR A 275 -19.38 -17.71 -26.39
CA TYR A 275 -19.17 -16.28 -26.59
C TYR A 275 -18.67 -15.95 -27.98
N GLU A 276 -17.76 -16.73 -28.51
CA GLU A 276 -17.28 -16.57 -29.91
C GLU A 276 -18.42 -16.70 -30.91
N LEU A 277 -19.27 -17.73 -30.75
CA LEU A 277 -20.45 -17.90 -31.60
C LEU A 277 -21.44 -16.75 -31.44
N TYR A 278 -21.67 -16.30 -30.22
CA TYR A 278 -22.53 -15.14 -29.92
C TYR A 278 -21.97 -13.88 -30.59
N ASN A 279 -20.70 -13.57 -30.39
CA ASN A 279 -20.07 -12.39 -30.95
C ASN A 279 -20.06 -12.41 -32.47
N ALA A 280 -19.70 -13.55 -33.08
CA ALA A 280 -19.78 -13.71 -34.54
C ALA A 280 -21.20 -13.47 -35.09
N ARG A 281 -22.24 -13.86 -34.32
CA ARG A 281 -23.61 -13.57 -34.70
C ARG A 281 -23.96 -12.08 -34.54
N VAL A 282 -23.48 -11.44 -33.45
CA VAL A 282 -23.64 -9.98 -33.24
C VAL A 282 -22.97 -9.22 -34.40
N ASP A 283 -21.70 -9.55 -34.70
CA ASP A 283 -20.93 -8.93 -35.78
C ASP A 283 -21.65 -9.07 -37.15
N THR A 284 -22.27 -10.24 -37.41
CA THR A 284 -23.07 -10.44 -38.61
C THR A 284 -24.28 -9.49 -38.64
N LEU A 285 -25.03 -9.42 -37.52
CA LEU A 285 -26.20 -8.54 -37.44
C LEU A 285 -25.85 -7.07 -37.55
N GLU A 286 -24.70 -6.66 -36.98
CA GLU A 286 -24.19 -5.28 -37.10
C GLU A 286 -23.76 -4.98 -38.53
N SER A 287 -23.06 -5.91 -39.20
CA SER A 287 -22.65 -5.76 -40.61
C SER A 287 -23.83 -5.71 -41.58
N GLU A 288 -24.91 -6.44 -41.28
CA GLU A 288 -26.17 -6.42 -42.03
C GLU A 288 -27.07 -5.22 -41.64
N ASP A 289 -26.63 -4.37 -40.75
CA ASP A 289 -27.37 -3.22 -40.17
C ASP A 289 -28.73 -3.63 -39.54
N ASP A 290 -28.80 -4.82 -38.98
CA ASP A 290 -30.02 -5.46 -38.50
C ASP A 290 -30.00 -5.79 -37.00
N TYR A 291 -28.93 -5.36 -36.29
CA TYR A 291 -28.78 -5.59 -34.86
C TYR A 291 -29.73 -4.75 -34.04
N PHE A 292 -29.88 -3.48 -34.39
CA PHE A 292 -30.78 -2.56 -33.70
C PHE A 292 -32.06 -2.30 -34.50
N THR A 293 -33.15 -2.10 -33.79
CA THR A 293 -34.35 -1.53 -34.40
C THR A 293 -34.07 -0.11 -34.93
N PRO A 294 -34.89 0.48 -35.81
CA PRO A 294 -34.75 1.87 -36.21
C PRO A 294 -34.70 2.85 -35.03
N ALA A 295 -35.49 2.60 -33.97
CA ALA A 295 -35.48 3.39 -32.75
C ALA A 295 -34.19 3.21 -31.92
N GLY A 296 -33.63 2.01 -31.93
CA GLY A 296 -32.34 1.73 -31.30
C GLY A 296 -31.20 2.45 -32.02
N LYS A 297 -31.17 2.40 -33.36
CA LYS A 297 -30.19 3.10 -34.19
C LYS A 297 -30.21 4.60 -33.95
N ASP A 298 -31.38 5.25 -33.94
CA ASP A 298 -31.54 6.68 -33.64
C ASP A 298 -30.96 7.03 -32.28
N LEU A 299 -31.19 6.21 -31.27
CA LEU A 299 -30.62 6.43 -29.95
C LEU A 299 -29.09 6.36 -29.92
N TYR A 300 -28.51 5.39 -30.60
CA TYR A 300 -27.05 5.26 -30.64
C TYR A 300 -26.38 6.38 -31.42
N GLU A 301 -26.98 6.81 -32.54
CA GLU A 301 -26.49 7.99 -33.30
C GLU A 301 -26.54 9.26 -32.43
N ARG A 302 -27.63 9.49 -31.70
CA ARG A 302 -27.77 10.63 -30.79
C ARG A 302 -26.80 10.55 -29.62
N LEU A 303 -26.52 9.35 -29.09
CA LEU A 303 -25.55 9.16 -28.03
C LEU A 303 -24.14 9.50 -28.49
N ARG A 304 -23.78 9.12 -29.74
CA ARG A 304 -22.48 9.42 -30.34
C ARG A 304 -22.27 10.90 -30.59
N THR A 305 -23.33 11.67 -30.80
CA THR A 305 -23.30 13.12 -31.07
C THR A 305 -23.62 13.99 -29.86
N ALA A 306 -23.90 13.37 -28.68
CA ALA A 306 -24.21 14.12 -27.47
C ALA A 306 -23.00 14.96 -27.00
N GLU A 307 -23.18 16.26 -26.86
CA GLU A 307 -22.12 17.19 -26.45
C GLU A 307 -22.03 17.37 -24.93
N THR A 308 -23.09 17.01 -24.20
CA THR A 308 -23.16 17.16 -22.75
C THR A 308 -23.53 15.89 -22.02
N GLN A 309 -23.04 15.75 -20.77
CA GLN A 309 -23.38 14.62 -19.91
C GLN A 309 -24.90 14.56 -19.59
N GLU A 310 -25.57 15.71 -19.49
CA GLU A 310 -27.00 15.76 -19.23
C GLU A 310 -27.81 15.20 -20.41
N GLU A 311 -27.42 15.52 -21.63
CA GLU A 311 -28.00 14.99 -22.84
C GLU A 311 -27.78 13.49 -22.96
N ALA A 312 -26.54 13.02 -22.74
CA ALA A 312 -26.22 11.58 -22.72
C ALA A 312 -27.07 10.83 -21.69
N ASN A 313 -27.25 11.39 -20.48
CA ASN A 313 -28.07 10.78 -19.43
C ASN A 313 -29.56 10.68 -19.81
N LYS A 314 -30.10 11.64 -20.58
CA LYS A 314 -31.47 11.54 -21.09
C LYS A 314 -31.59 10.40 -22.12
N ILE A 315 -30.60 10.26 -23.01
CA ILE A 315 -30.56 9.21 -24.01
C ILE A 315 -30.43 7.84 -23.34
N TYR A 316 -29.60 7.68 -22.32
CA TYR A 316 -29.49 6.43 -21.55
C TYR A 316 -30.82 6.01 -20.91
N LYS A 317 -31.60 6.94 -20.34
CA LYS A 317 -32.94 6.64 -19.83
C LYS A 317 -33.90 6.15 -20.92
N GLN A 318 -33.82 6.72 -22.11
CA GLN A 318 -34.63 6.29 -23.26
C GLN A 318 -34.19 4.88 -23.74
N ARG A 319 -32.87 4.62 -23.80
CA ARG A 319 -32.33 3.30 -24.10
C ARG A 319 -32.88 2.23 -23.13
N ASP A 320 -32.78 2.49 -21.82
CA ASP A 320 -33.26 1.55 -20.81
C ASP A 320 -34.79 1.27 -20.92
N SER A 321 -35.55 2.29 -21.35
CA SER A 321 -36.99 2.13 -21.63
C SER A 321 -37.25 1.23 -22.86
N LEU A 322 -36.48 1.44 -23.96
CA LEU A 322 -36.59 0.59 -25.15
C LEU A 322 -36.14 -0.84 -24.89
N GLU A 323 -35.07 -1.02 -24.10
CA GLU A 323 -34.59 -2.33 -23.71
C GLU A 323 -35.62 -3.09 -22.87
N LYS A 324 -36.21 -2.46 -21.85
CA LYS A 324 -37.30 -3.02 -21.04
C LYS A 324 -38.51 -3.40 -21.86
N SER A 325 -38.84 -2.65 -22.90
CA SER A 325 -39.94 -2.94 -23.82
C SER A 325 -39.59 -3.90 -24.97
N ARG A 326 -38.32 -4.42 -24.96
CA ARG A 326 -37.76 -5.29 -26.03
C ARG A 326 -37.82 -4.65 -27.45
N ARG A 327 -37.70 -3.30 -27.50
CA ARG A 327 -37.72 -2.54 -28.76
C ARG A 327 -36.35 -2.00 -29.15
N LEU A 328 -35.30 -2.26 -28.36
CA LEU A 328 -33.97 -1.77 -28.63
C LEU A 328 -33.28 -2.57 -29.74
N TYR A 329 -33.42 -3.90 -29.67
CA TYR A 329 -32.81 -4.85 -30.61
C TYR A 329 -33.84 -5.41 -31.55
N SER A 330 -33.41 -5.78 -32.75
CA SER A 330 -34.25 -6.47 -33.74
C SER A 330 -34.76 -7.81 -33.19
N PRO A 331 -36.05 -8.14 -33.37
CA PRO A 331 -36.61 -9.41 -32.90
C PRO A 331 -36.14 -10.54 -33.85
N ARG A 332 -35.20 -11.35 -33.40
CA ARG A 332 -34.78 -12.59 -34.06
C ARG A 332 -34.54 -13.72 -33.10
#